data_666794bfd2c899881097365a02ed4f30
#
_entry.id   666794bfd2c899881097365a02ed4f30
#
_cell.length_a   1.000
_cell.length_b   1.000
_cell.length_c   1.000
_cell.angle_alpha   90.00
_cell.angle_beta   90.00
_cell.angle_gamma   90.00
#
_symmetry.space_group_name_H-M   'P 1'
#
loop_
_entity.id
_entity.type
_entity.pdbx_description
1 polymer ?
#
loop_
_entity_poly.entity_id
_entity_poly.type
_entity_poly.pdbx_seq_one_letter_code
_entity_poly.pdbx_strand_id
1 'polypeptide(L)'
;VSLGAAAQGNNTLMGGNDDGVQSIAERITKLEKKHDAFNVYVNFAGSVRAEHDSRTDEWDSKFANRQLRLEIKGTINDKLFYRLRHSLNRSAAGRSLDNFAKATDIMMVGYNINDKFTIAGGKLAQLWGGYEFDENPIYVYEYSDIVGNMGDFMTGVMASYRPTPNHEIAVEVSNTYQEKFSDRYGETPVIVNGSKV
;
A
#
# COMPACT_ATOMS: atom_id res chain seq x y z
N VAL A 1 -0.12 13.33 -20.21
CA VAL A 1 -1.02 12.33 -20.81
C VAL A 1 -0.73 11.02 -20.11
N SER A 2 -1.57 10.65 -19.14
CA SER A 2 -1.47 9.34 -18.51
C SER A 2 -2.18 8.33 -19.42
N LEU A 3 -1.43 7.47 -20.05
CA LEU A 3 -1.95 6.27 -20.68
C LEU A 3 -2.11 5.21 -19.57
N GLY A 4 -3.24 5.22 -18.91
CA GLY A 4 -3.67 4.12 -18.08
C GLY A 4 -4.31 3.06 -18.97
N ALA A 5 -3.71 1.90 -19.13
CA ALA A 5 -4.44 0.73 -19.55
C ALA A 5 -5.34 0.30 -18.39
N ALA A 6 -6.47 0.94 -18.25
CA ALA A 6 -7.52 0.54 -17.35
C ALA A 6 -8.27 -0.61 -18.02
N ALA A 7 -8.16 -1.82 -17.49
CA ALA A 7 -9.25 -2.75 -17.61
C ALA A 7 -10.41 -2.14 -16.80
N GLN A 8 -11.40 -1.58 -17.49
CA GLN A 8 -12.57 -0.96 -16.90
C GLN A 8 -13.38 -2.03 -16.15
N GLY A 9 -13.16 -2.11 -14.84
CA GLY A 9 -14.16 -2.60 -13.92
C GLY A 9 -15.09 -1.45 -13.56
N ASN A 10 -16.36 -1.73 -13.51
CA ASN A 10 -17.44 -0.79 -13.24
C ASN A 10 -17.19 -0.05 -11.93
N ASN A 11 -16.79 1.22 -12.04
CA ASN A 11 -16.41 2.05 -10.90
C ASN A 11 -17.68 2.62 -10.27
N THR A 12 -18.26 1.90 -9.33
CA THR A 12 -19.29 2.44 -8.46
C THR A 12 -18.64 3.15 -7.29
N LEU A 13 -18.02 4.29 -7.58
CA LEU A 13 -17.51 5.21 -6.56
C LEU A 13 -18.64 5.86 -5.75
N MET A 14 -19.89 5.69 -6.14
CA MET A 14 -21.09 6.17 -5.46
C MET A 14 -22.32 5.36 -5.87
N GLY A 15 -22.24 4.08 -5.86
CA GLY A 15 -23.38 3.20 -6.01
C GLY A 15 -23.63 2.52 -4.69
N GLY A 16 -24.49 3.12 -3.87
CA GLY A 16 -25.02 2.43 -2.73
C GLY A 16 -25.69 1.14 -3.19
N ASN A 17 -25.03 0.03 -3.01
CA ASN A 17 -25.73 -1.16 -2.64
C ASN A 17 -25.88 -1.09 -1.12
N ASP A 18 -27.05 -1.40 -0.67
CA ASP A 18 -27.56 -1.39 0.70
C ASP A 18 -26.85 -2.39 1.66
N ASP A 19 -25.63 -2.78 1.32
CA ASP A 19 -24.84 -3.84 1.95
C ASP A 19 -23.66 -3.27 2.72
N GLY A 20 -23.93 -2.46 3.74
CA GLY A 20 -22.99 -2.15 4.80
C GLY A 20 -21.57 -1.67 4.36
N VAL A 21 -20.79 -1.20 5.29
CA VAL A 21 -19.37 -0.85 5.07
C VAL A 21 -18.58 -2.13 4.74
N GLN A 22 -17.81 -2.12 3.65
CA GLN A 22 -16.94 -3.25 3.28
C GLN A 22 -15.94 -3.55 4.40
N SER A 23 -15.76 -4.84 4.73
CA SER A 23 -14.77 -5.28 5.70
C SER A 23 -13.34 -5.05 5.19
N ILE A 24 -12.36 -5.02 6.10
CA ILE A 24 -10.94 -4.94 5.74
C ILE A 24 -10.57 -6.08 4.78
N ALA A 25 -11.04 -7.31 5.07
CA ALA A 25 -10.80 -8.46 4.20
C ALA A 25 -11.38 -8.26 2.80
N GLU A 26 -12.60 -7.76 2.68
CA GLU A 26 -13.22 -7.44 1.39
C GLU A 26 -12.46 -6.34 0.65
N ARG A 27 -12.02 -5.29 1.32
CA ARG A 27 -11.22 -4.22 0.70
C ARG A 27 -9.89 -4.73 0.19
N ILE A 28 -9.19 -5.55 0.98
CA ILE A 28 -7.92 -6.16 0.60
C ILE A 28 -8.08 -7.08 -0.61
N THR A 29 -9.17 -7.84 -0.66
CA THR A 29 -9.45 -8.82 -1.72
C THR A 29 -10.32 -8.29 -2.84
N LYS A 30 -10.79 -7.03 -2.77
CA LYS A 30 -11.63 -6.43 -3.81
C LYS A 30 -10.99 -6.63 -5.17
N LEU A 31 -11.58 -7.54 -5.91
CA LEU A 31 -11.15 -7.94 -7.23
C LEU A 31 -12.05 -7.25 -8.24
N GLU A 32 -11.45 -6.64 -9.24
CA GLU A 32 -12.10 -6.47 -10.51
C GLU A 32 -12.18 -7.89 -11.10
N LYS A 33 -13.30 -8.59 -10.86
CA LYS A 33 -13.41 -10.03 -11.01
C LYS A 33 -13.11 -10.51 -12.42
N LYS A 34 -12.00 -11.24 -12.56
CA LYS A 34 -11.81 -12.18 -13.67
C LYS A 34 -11.84 -13.62 -13.19
N HIS A 35 -11.22 -13.92 -12.07
CA HIS A 35 -11.22 -15.22 -11.42
C HIS A 35 -11.18 -15.03 -9.90
N ASP A 36 -11.89 -15.86 -9.16
CA ASP A 36 -11.88 -15.76 -7.70
C ASP A 36 -10.53 -16.22 -7.13
N ALA A 37 -9.96 -17.29 -7.68
CA ALA A 37 -8.78 -17.94 -7.11
C ALA A 37 -7.44 -17.27 -7.45
N PHE A 38 -7.28 -16.67 -8.66
CA PHE A 38 -6.00 -16.15 -9.10
C PHE A 38 -6.16 -15.01 -10.11
N ASN A 39 -5.65 -13.85 -9.74
CA ASN A 39 -5.62 -12.67 -10.62
C ASN A 39 -4.26 -12.00 -10.59
N VAL A 40 -3.78 -11.59 -11.75
CA VAL A 40 -2.52 -10.86 -11.92
C VAL A 40 -2.81 -9.53 -12.58
N TYR A 41 -2.27 -8.47 -11.98
CA TYR A 41 -2.37 -7.11 -12.49
C TYR A 41 -0.98 -6.51 -12.63
N VAL A 42 -0.78 -5.77 -13.70
CA VAL A 42 0.41 -4.94 -13.89
C VAL A 42 -0.06 -3.49 -13.98
N ASN A 43 0.31 -2.69 -13.00
CA ASN A 43 -0.01 -1.28 -12.97
C ASN A 43 1.20 -0.48 -13.45
N PHE A 44 1.00 0.31 -14.49
CA PHE A 44 2.02 1.21 -15.03
C PHE A 44 1.50 2.64 -15.07
N ALA A 45 2.31 3.58 -14.58
CA ALA A 45 2.04 5.00 -14.72
C ALA A 45 3.32 5.74 -15.10
N GLY A 46 3.29 6.36 -16.27
CA GLY A 46 4.33 7.28 -16.74
C GLY A 46 3.89 8.72 -16.61
N SER A 47 4.83 9.63 -16.54
CA SER A 47 4.58 11.08 -16.53
C SER A 47 5.62 11.82 -17.35
N VAL A 48 5.21 12.95 -17.90
CA VAL A 48 6.12 14.00 -18.39
C VAL A 48 6.10 15.09 -17.33
N ARG A 49 7.26 15.47 -16.83
CA ARG A 49 7.41 16.53 -15.83
C ARG A 49 8.21 17.67 -16.43
N ALA A 50 7.75 18.89 -16.15
CA ALA A 50 8.53 20.11 -16.29
C ALA A 50 8.60 20.74 -14.91
N GLU A 51 9.79 20.88 -14.38
CA GLU A 51 10.05 21.37 -13.03
C GLU A 51 10.91 22.64 -13.13
N HIS A 52 10.57 23.67 -12.38
CA HIS A 52 11.35 24.90 -12.27
C HIS A 52 11.98 24.95 -10.89
N ASP A 53 13.32 24.98 -10.82
CA ASP A 53 14.02 25.23 -9.56
C ASP A 53 14.15 26.75 -9.35
N SER A 54 13.40 27.28 -8.44
CA SER A 54 13.39 28.71 -8.12
C SER A 54 14.70 29.21 -7.49
N ARG A 55 15.60 28.33 -7.07
CA ARG A 55 16.91 28.69 -6.51
C ARG A 55 17.95 28.90 -7.59
N THR A 56 17.88 28.09 -8.65
CA THR A 56 18.84 28.15 -9.78
C THR A 56 18.26 28.85 -11.00
N ASP A 57 16.91 29.12 -10.98
CA ASP A 57 16.15 29.65 -12.11
C ASP A 57 16.24 28.77 -13.37
N GLU A 58 16.37 27.46 -13.16
CA GLU A 58 16.51 26.48 -14.24
C GLU A 58 15.24 25.68 -14.44
N TRP A 59 14.98 25.31 -15.69
CA TRP A 59 13.92 24.38 -16.06
C TRP A 59 14.51 23.02 -16.37
N ASP A 60 13.96 21.96 -15.76
CA ASP A 60 14.21 20.57 -16.11
C ASP A 60 12.96 19.93 -16.68
N SER A 61 13.13 19.11 -17.72
CA SER A 61 12.00 18.36 -18.33
C SER A 61 12.43 16.93 -18.53
N LYS A 62 11.60 16.00 -18.02
CA LYS A 62 11.91 14.57 -18.09
C LYS A 62 10.69 13.70 -18.27
N PHE A 63 10.87 12.56 -18.92
CA PHE A 63 9.96 11.44 -18.85
C PHE A 63 10.28 10.62 -17.61
N ALA A 64 9.28 10.32 -16.80
CA ALA A 64 9.46 9.54 -15.58
C ALA A 64 8.47 8.39 -15.52
N ASN A 65 8.96 7.20 -15.13
CA ASN A 65 8.10 6.12 -14.70
C ASN A 65 7.75 6.36 -13.22
N ARG A 66 6.48 6.63 -12.94
CA ARG A 66 6.00 6.87 -11.58
C ARG A 66 5.69 5.58 -10.84
N GLN A 67 5.07 4.65 -11.55
CA GLN A 67 4.68 3.38 -11.01
C GLN A 67 4.88 2.27 -12.03
N LEU A 68 5.46 1.18 -11.55
CA LEU A 68 5.43 -0.10 -12.23
C LEU A 68 5.28 -1.17 -11.14
N ARG A 69 4.07 -1.70 -10.96
CA ARG A 69 3.74 -2.64 -9.89
C ARG A 69 3.13 -3.90 -10.46
N LEU A 70 3.60 -5.03 -9.92
CA LEU A 70 2.97 -6.33 -10.07
C LEU A 70 2.08 -6.57 -8.85
N GLU A 71 0.83 -6.93 -9.08
CA GLU A 71 -0.09 -7.35 -8.04
C GLU A 71 -0.70 -8.69 -8.38
N ILE A 72 -0.64 -9.62 -7.43
CA ILE A 72 -1.23 -10.96 -7.53
C ILE A 72 -2.13 -11.11 -6.32
N LYS A 73 -3.40 -11.42 -6.53
CA LYS A 73 -4.36 -11.61 -5.45
C LYS A 73 -5.46 -12.60 -5.81
N GLY A 74 -6.05 -13.22 -4.81
CA GLY A 74 -7.14 -14.16 -5.00
C GLY A 74 -7.71 -14.70 -3.70
N THR A 75 -8.81 -15.45 -3.84
CA THR A 75 -9.49 -16.14 -2.75
C THR A 75 -9.64 -17.61 -3.10
N ILE A 76 -9.27 -18.50 -2.18
CA ILE A 76 -9.38 -19.94 -2.33
C ILE A 76 -10.45 -20.45 -1.37
N ASN A 77 -11.44 -21.16 -1.89
CA ASN A 77 -12.55 -21.76 -1.09
C ASN A 77 -13.27 -20.73 -0.20
N ASP A 78 -13.43 -19.50 -0.65
CA ASP A 78 -14.10 -18.38 0.04
C ASP A 78 -13.55 -18.05 1.44
N LYS A 79 -12.56 -18.79 1.90
CA LYS A 79 -11.97 -18.64 3.23
C LYS A 79 -10.53 -18.13 3.21
N LEU A 80 -9.70 -18.71 2.37
CA LEU A 80 -8.29 -18.34 2.28
C LEU A 80 -8.14 -17.25 1.21
N PHE A 81 -7.57 -16.12 1.58
CA PHE A 81 -7.22 -15.07 0.63
C PHE A 81 -5.74 -14.70 0.73
N TYR A 82 -5.21 -14.18 -0.36
CA TYR A 82 -3.82 -13.77 -0.42
C TYR A 82 -3.64 -12.56 -1.32
N ARG A 83 -2.60 -11.79 -1.05
CA ARG A 83 -2.22 -10.63 -1.84
C ARG A 83 -0.71 -10.46 -1.85
N LEU A 84 -0.13 -10.33 -3.03
CA LEU A 84 1.23 -9.90 -3.28
C LEU A 84 1.17 -8.60 -4.08
N ARG A 85 1.87 -7.56 -3.61
CA ARG A 85 2.08 -6.32 -4.34
C ARG A 85 3.56 -5.95 -4.30
N HIS A 86 4.18 -5.88 -5.46
CA HIS A 86 5.61 -5.64 -5.60
C HIS A 86 5.88 -4.56 -6.64
N SER A 87 6.68 -3.56 -6.28
CA SER A 87 7.09 -2.46 -7.15
C SER A 87 8.33 -2.86 -7.93
N LEU A 88 8.22 -2.96 -9.25
CA LEU A 88 9.33 -3.37 -10.13
C LEU A 88 10.34 -2.24 -10.41
N ASN A 89 10.00 -1.01 -10.04
CA ASN A 89 10.84 0.19 -10.21
C ASN A 89 11.43 0.70 -8.89
N ARG A 90 11.47 -0.13 -7.85
CA ARG A 90 12.08 0.19 -6.55
C ARG A 90 13.20 -0.77 -6.20
N SER A 91 14.03 -0.39 -5.24
CA SER A 91 15.14 -1.23 -4.77
C SER A 91 14.68 -2.58 -4.23
N ALA A 92 15.34 -3.64 -4.67
CA ALA A 92 15.16 -4.98 -4.14
C ALA A 92 16.00 -5.26 -2.88
N ALA A 93 16.74 -4.27 -2.36
CA ALA A 93 17.49 -4.43 -1.11
C ALA A 93 16.55 -4.85 0.03
N GLY A 94 16.97 -5.80 0.83
CA GLY A 94 16.22 -6.24 2.01
C GLY A 94 16.14 -5.14 3.07
N ARG A 95 15.07 -5.15 3.85
CA ARG A 95 14.99 -4.39 5.09
C ARG A 95 15.57 -5.23 6.23
N SER A 96 16.24 -4.57 7.16
CA SER A 96 17.01 -5.24 8.21
C SER A 96 16.18 -6.09 9.19
N LEU A 97 14.89 -5.79 9.35
CA LEU A 97 14.04 -6.45 10.34
C LEU A 97 13.29 -7.68 9.83
N ASP A 98 12.78 -7.63 8.61
CA ASP A 98 11.91 -8.68 8.08
C ASP A 98 12.48 -9.37 6.84
N ASN A 99 13.62 -8.90 6.38
CA ASN A 99 14.31 -9.37 5.18
C ASN A 99 13.49 -9.31 3.87
N PHE A 100 12.34 -8.63 3.91
CA PHE A 100 11.60 -8.33 2.69
C PHE A 100 12.28 -7.23 1.88
N ALA A 101 12.23 -7.35 0.56
CA ALA A 101 12.67 -6.27 -0.32
C ALA A 101 11.89 -4.97 -0.05
N LYS A 102 12.55 -3.83 -0.10
CA LYS A 102 11.90 -2.51 0.00
C LYS A 102 10.82 -2.33 -1.07
N ALA A 103 10.99 -3.00 -2.21
CA ALA A 103 10.05 -3.00 -3.32
C ALA A 103 8.76 -3.79 -3.05
N THR A 104 8.75 -4.71 -2.05
CA THR A 104 7.57 -5.46 -1.69
C THR A 104 6.70 -4.64 -0.75
N ASP A 105 5.57 -4.16 -1.24
CA ASP A 105 4.62 -3.41 -0.41
C ASP A 105 3.80 -4.39 0.44
N ILE A 106 3.14 -5.36 -0.19
CA ILE A 106 2.25 -6.31 0.49
C ILE A 106 2.67 -7.74 0.11
N MET A 107 2.74 -8.62 1.08
CA MET A 107 2.83 -10.07 0.90
C MET A 107 2.17 -10.74 2.09
N MET A 108 0.90 -11.08 1.92
CA MET A 108 0.05 -11.53 3.00
C MET A 108 -0.81 -12.72 2.61
N VAL A 109 -1.17 -13.48 3.62
CA VAL A 109 -2.20 -14.52 3.56
C VAL A 109 -3.18 -14.25 4.68
N GLY A 110 -4.47 -14.38 4.40
CA GLY A 110 -5.53 -14.23 5.38
C GLY A 110 -6.52 -15.38 5.32
N TYR A 111 -7.22 -15.59 6.41
CA TYR A 111 -8.19 -16.65 6.55
C TYR A 111 -9.45 -16.15 7.26
N ASN A 112 -10.60 -16.32 6.63
CA ASN A 112 -11.91 -16.07 7.19
C ASN A 112 -12.33 -17.29 8.03
N ILE A 113 -12.20 -17.19 9.35
CA ILE A 113 -12.59 -18.26 10.27
C ILE A 113 -14.10 -18.47 10.17
N ASN A 114 -14.85 -17.38 10.13
CA ASN A 114 -16.28 -17.32 9.86
C ASN A 114 -16.63 -15.93 9.28
N ASP A 115 -17.91 -15.65 9.04
CA ASP A 115 -18.40 -14.40 8.46
C ASP A 115 -18.09 -13.14 9.28
N LYS A 116 -17.68 -13.31 10.54
CA LYS A 116 -17.40 -12.22 11.46
C LYS A 116 -15.95 -12.10 11.88
N PHE A 117 -15.17 -13.17 11.75
CA PHE A 117 -13.82 -13.21 12.29
C PHE A 117 -12.79 -13.59 11.21
N THR A 118 -11.82 -12.71 10.99
CA THR A 118 -10.74 -12.87 10.02
C THR A 118 -9.40 -12.71 10.70
N ILE A 119 -8.44 -13.51 10.29
CA ILE A 119 -7.02 -13.37 10.65
C ILE A 119 -6.19 -13.23 9.39
N ALA A 120 -5.10 -12.47 9.48
CA ALA A 120 -4.14 -12.35 8.38
C ALA A 120 -2.72 -12.20 8.93
N GLY A 121 -1.75 -12.61 8.13
CA GLY A 121 -0.34 -12.49 8.49
C GLY A 121 0.53 -12.30 7.26
N GLY A 122 1.72 -11.75 7.48
CA GLY A 122 2.70 -11.41 6.46
C GLY A 122 3.04 -9.94 6.46
N LYS A 123 3.46 -9.39 5.32
CA LYS A 123 3.66 -7.96 5.18
C LYS A 123 2.35 -7.29 4.82
N LEU A 124 1.85 -6.47 5.74
CA LEU A 124 0.52 -5.88 5.73
C LEU A 124 0.60 -4.36 5.57
N ALA A 125 -0.48 -3.78 5.05
CA ALA A 125 -0.70 -2.33 5.18
C ALA A 125 -1.11 -2.03 6.61
N GLN A 126 -0.52 -1.00 7.21
CA GLN A 126 -0.81 -0.61 8.58
C GLN A 126 -2.23 -0.06 8.72
N LEU A 127 -2.92 -0.40 9.80
CA LEU A 127 -4.33 -0.04 10.05
C LEU A 127 -4.55 1.46 10.34
N TRP A 128 -3.51 2.23 10.55
CA TRP A 128 -3.59 3.66 10.83
C TRP A 128 -3.65 4.54 9.57
N GLY A 129 -3.50 3.95 8.39
CA GLY A 129 -3.62 4.64 7.11
C GLY A 129 -5.07 4.88 6.69
N GLY A 130 -5.26 5.79 5.76
CA GLY A 130 -6.53 5.98 5.09
C GLY A 130 -6.82 4.84 4.10
N TYR A 131 -8.03 4.83 3.55
CA TYR A 131 -8.44 3.86 2.53
C TYR A 131 -7.53 3.86 1.29
N GLU A 132 -6.76 4.90 1.07
CA GLU A 132 -5.80 5.06 -0.03
C GLU A 132 -4.71 3.98 -0.07
N PHE A 133 -4.44 3.29 1.04
CA PHE A 133 -3.53 2.15 1.08
C PHE A 133 -4.12 0.90 0.42
N ASP A 134 -5.44 0.79 0.43
CA ASP A 134 -6.17 -0.32 -0.17
C ASP A 134 -6.57 -0.03 -1.61
N GLU A 135 -6.60 1.25 -2.00
CA GLU A 135 -6.93 1.66 -3.35
C GLU A 135 -5.89 1.18 -4.37
N ASN A 136 -6.36 0.96 -5.60
CA ASN A 136 -5.44 0.68 -6.69
C ASN A 136 -4.58 1.93 -6.95
N PRO A 137 -3.25 1.82 -6.85
CA PRO A 137 -2.34 2.95 -7.03
C PRO A 137 -2.50 3.71 -8.34
N ILE A 138 -3.17 3.13 -9.34
CA ILE A 138 -3.46 3.80 -10.62
C ILE A 138 -4.37 5.02 -10.44
N TYR A 139 -5.20 5.03 -9.39
CA TYR A 139 -6.10 6.14 -9.08
C TYR A 139 -5.44 7.25 -8.28
N VAL A 140 -4.26 7.01 -7.72
CA VAL A 140 -3.52 7.99 -6.94
C VAL A 140 -2.48 8.66 -7.83
N TYR A 141 -2.70 9.93 -8.17
CA TYR A 141 -1.76 10.68 -9.00
C TYR A 141 -0.43 10.89 -8.27
N GLU A 142 -0.47 11.32 -7.03
CA GLU A 142 0.71 11.55 -6.18
C GLU A 142 0.33 11.36 -4.72
N TYR A 143 1.15 10.59 -4.00
CA TYR A 143 1.01 10.46 -2.56
C TYR A 143 1.57 11.71 -1.88
N SER A 144 0.99 12.08 -0.74
CA SER A 144 1.54 13.18 0.06
C SER A 144 2.94 12.85 0.59
N ASP A 145 3.71 13.89 0.90
CA ASP A 145 5.03 13.73 1.51
C ASP A 145 4.97 12.96 2.83
N ILE A 146 3.88 13.09 3.56
CA ILE A 146 3.63 12.33 4.79
C ILE A 146 3.62 10.83 4.46
N VAL A 147 2.78 10.39 3.53
CA VAL A 147 2.70 8.98 3.10
C VAL A 147 4.03 8.49 2.55
N GLY A 148 4.74 9.31 1.77
CA GLY A 148 6.06 8.97 1.23
C GLY A 148 7.13 8.72 2.30
N ASN A 149 6.98 9.29 3.49
CA ASN A 149 7.92 9.18 4.60
C ASN A 149 7.47 8.24 5.72
N MET A 150 6.28 7.69 5.64
CA MET A 150 5.75 6.73 6.61
C MET A 150 6.20 5.30 6.31
N GLY A 151 6.22 4.45 7.34
CA GLY A 151 6.39 3.01 7.19
C GLY A 151 5.04 2.33 7.02
N ASP A 152 4.47 2.41 5.83
CA ASP A 152 3.08 2.02 5.55
C ASP A 152 2.86 0.51 5.55
N PHE A 153 3.91 -0.27 5.32
CA PHE A 153 3.83 -1.72 5.14
C PHE A 153 4.83 -2.41 6.06
N MET A 154 4.33 -3.19 7.00
CA MET A 154 5.15 -3.90 7.97
C MET A 154 4.75 -5.36 8.09
N THR A 155 5.71 -6.20 8.46
CA THR A 155 5.45 -7.61 8.72
C THR A 155 4.84 -7.78 10.09
N GLY A 156 3.70 -8.47 10.12
CA GLY A 156 2.92 -8.64 11.33
C GLY A 156 1.78 -9.63 11.18
N VAL A 157 0.90 -9.59 12.14
CA VAL A 157 -0.36 -10.33 12.16
C VAL A 157 -1.50 -9.40 12.51
N MET A 158 -2.65 -9.63 11.89
CA MET A 158 -3.87 -8.87 12.08
C MET A 158 -5.01 -9.82 12.43
N ALA A 159 -5.89 -9.39 13.32
CA ALA A 159 -7.18 -10.01 13.56
C ALA A 159 -8.28 -8.95 13.44
N SER A 160 -9.35 -9.27 12.75
CA SER A 160 -10.53 -8.41 12.69
C SER A 160 -11.79 -9.16 13.14
N TYR A 161 -12.67 -8.43 13.79
CA TYR A 161 -13.97 -8.90 14.24
C TYR A 161 -15.07 -7.93 13.82
N ARG A 162 -16.09 -8.45 13.15
CA ARG A 162 -17.22 -7.72 12.62
C ARG A 162 -18.49 -8.03 13.41
N PRO A 163 -18.78 -7.30 14.50
CA PRO A 163 -19.96 -7.55 15.31
C PRO A 163 -21.27 -7.32 14.53
N THR A 164 -21.29 -6.32 13.67
CA THR A 164 -22.42 -5.99 12.78
C THR A 164 -21.93 -5.72 11.37
N PRO A 165 -22.79 -5.72 10.34
CA PRO A 165 -22.39 -5.39 8.96
C PRO A 165 -21.72 -4.02 8.81
N ASN A 166 -21.99 -3.09 9.71
CA ASN A 166 -21.52 -1.70 9.64
C ASN A 166 -20.36 -1.37 10.59
N HIS A 167 -19.92 -2.33 11.43
CA HIS A 167 -18.87 -2.11 12.41
C HIS A 167 -17.81 -3.21 12.33
N GLU A 168 -16.57 -2.81 12.25
CA GLU A 168 -15.42 -3.71 12.29
C GLU A 168 -14.39 -3.18 13.28
N ILE A 169 -13.87 -4.06 14.10
CA ILE A 169 -12.77 -3.80 15.02
C ILE A 169 -11.58 -4.64 14.55
N ALA A 170 -10.47 -4.01 14.31
CA ALA A 170 -9.25 -4.70 13.91
C ALA A 170 -8.09 -4.35 14.84
N VAL A 171 -7.25 -5.34 15.09
CA VAL A 171 -6.02 -5.20 15.85
C VAL A 171 -4.88 -5.78 15.02
N GLU A 172 -3.81 -5.04 14.92
CA GLU A 172 -2.58 -5.46 14.24
C GLU A 172 -1.41 -5.37 15.19
N VAL A 173 -0.56 -6.39 15.15
CA VAL A 173 0.74 -6.41 15.83
C VAL A 173 1.80 -6.61 14.77
N SER A 174 2.66 -5.63 14.61
CA SER A 174 3.67 -5.62 13.55
C SER A 174 5.04 -5.21 14.08
N ASN A 175 6.08 -5.53 13.31
CA ASN A 175 7.41 -5.00 13.51
C ASN A 175 7.39 -3.48 13.34
N THR A 176 8.19 -2.78 14.13
CA THR A 176 8.43 -1.35 13.96
C THR A 176 9.82 -1.13 13.36
N TYR A 177 9.92 -0.24 12.38
CA TYR A 177 11.23 0.19 11.89
C TYR A 177 11.77 1.24 12.86
N GLN A 178 12.69 0.82 13.69
CA GLN A 178 13.50 1.74 14.48
C GLN A 178 14.75 2.10 13.69
N GLU A 179 14.60 2.93 12.68
CA GLU A 179 15.77 3.59 12.10
C GLU A 179 16.30 4.58 13.14
N LYS A 180 17.59 4.51 13.42
CA LYS A 180 18.23 5.54 14.22
C LYS A 180 18.15 6.86 13.46
N PHE A 181 18.12 7.97 14.19
CA PHE A 181 18.11 9.30 13.59
C PHE A 181 19.26 9.49 12.58
N SER A 182 20.45 8.98 12.90
CA SER A 182 21.62 8.98 12.04
C SER A 182 21.41 8.21 10.72
N ASP A 183 20.65 7.12 10.74
CA ASP A 183 20.42 6.29 9.57
C ASP A 183 19.47 6.98 8.57
N ARG A 184 18.63 7.87 9.07
CA ARG A 184 17.65 8.60 8.26
C ARG A 184 18.12 9.98 7.82
N TYR A 185 18.85 10.68 8.67
CA TYR A 185 19.24 12.08 8.45
C TYR A 185 20.75 12.26 8.32
N GLY A 186 21.53 11.18 8.36
CA GLY A 186 22.98 11.21 8.38
C GLY A 186 23.57 11.59 9.74
N GLU A 187 24.88 11.52 9.85
CA GLU A 187 25.59 11.81 11.10
C GLU A 187 25.72 13.30 11.41
N THR A 188 25.17 14.17 10.58
CA THR A 188 25.26 15.62 10.80
C THR A 188 24.35 16.01 11.94
N PRO A 189 24.87 16.43 13.08
CA PRO A 189 24.03 16.80 14.21
C PRO A 189 23.22 18.03 13.86
N VAL A 190 21.93 17.97 14.11
CA VAL A 190 21.05 19.15 14.04
C VAL A 190 21.43 20.05 15.21
N ILE A 191 21.88 21.27 14.92
CA ILE A 191 22.18 22.27 15.94
C ILE A 191 20.92 23.13 16.11
N VAL A 192 20.26 22.98 17.25
CA VAL A 192 19.14 23.84 17.64
C VAL A 192 19.61 24.74 18.78
N ASN A 193 19.56 26.06 18.56
CA ASN A 193 19.99 27.08 19.53
C ASN A 193 21.42 26.88 20.08
N GLY A 194 22.34 26.41 19.23
CA GLY A 194 23.75 26.20 19.62
C GLY A 194 24.02 24.90 20.39
N SER A 195 23.00 24.10 20.65
CA SER A 195 23.16 22.78 21.27
C SER A 195 22.96 21.65 20.25
N LYS A 196 23.80 20.62 20.32
CA LYS A 196 23.61 19.39 19.56
C LYS A 196 22.40 18.63 20.11
N VAL A 197 21.49 18.25 19.24
CA VAL A 197 20.34 17.38 19.56
C VAL A 197 20.59 16.00 18.97
#